data_9617965a6d969b3c7b1c1074115b3561
#
_entry.id   9617965a6d969b3c7b1c1074115b3561
#
_cell.length_a   1.000
_cell.length_b   1.000
_cell.length_c   1.000
_cell.angle_alpha   90.00
_cell.angle_beta   90.00
_cell.angle_gamma   90.00
#
_symmetry.space_group_name_H-M   'P 1'
#
loop_
_entity.id
_entity.type
_entity.pdbx_description
1 polymer ?
#
loop_
_entity_poly.entity_id
_entity_poly.type
_entity_poly.pdbx_seq_one_letter_code
_entity_poly.pdbx_strand_id
1 'polypeptide(L)'
;PVGISREDATRLLRQHKRERLPIVDDEGRLTGLITVKDFVKSEQFPNSSNDFDGRLMVGAAVGYFGEAWQRATTLIEAGVDVLVVDTAHGHARLLLDIIAKLKADPATKHVEIIGGNVATKGGAQALIDAGVDAVKVGVGPGSICTTRVVAGVGVPQVTAIHSASLACEPAA
;
A
#
# COMPACT_ATOMS: atom_id res chain seq x y z
N PRO A 1 -0.37 -29.95 12.77
CA PRO A 1 -0.87 -30.12 11.42
C PRO A 1 -1.23 -28.79 10.77
N VAL A 2 -1.32 -28.75 9.45
CA VAL A 2 -1.85 -27.63 8.70
C VAL A 2 -3.30 -27.36 9.15
N GLY A 3 -3.69 -26.06 9.29
CA GLY A 3 -5.04 -25.71 9.73
C GLY A 3 -5.31 -25.82 11.23
N ILE A 4 -4.27 -25.95 12.05
CA ILE A 4 -4.43 -25.94 13.51
C ILE A 4 -5.10 -24.65 13.97
N SER A 5 -6.09 -24.76 14.89
CA SER A 5 -6.75 -23.59 15.46
C SER A 5 -5.80 -22.76 16.33
N ARG A 6 -6.09 -21.46 16.46
CA ARG A 6 -5.34 -20.56 17.36
C ARG A 6 -5.33 -21.06 18.81
N GLU A 7 -6.46 -21.59 19.27
CA GLU A 7 -6.62 -22.11 20.63
C GLU A 7 -5.74 -23.32 20.86
N ASP A 8 -5.75 -24.29 19.93
CA ASP A 8 -4.93 -25.48 20.02
C ASP A 8 -3.45 -25.17 19.92
N ALA A 9 -3.05 -24.29 19.00
CA ALA A 9 -1.67 -23.84 18.89
C ALA A 9 -1.18 -23.16 20.19
N THR A 10 -2.01 -22.29 20.79
CA THR A 10 -1.69 -21.63 22.07
C THR A 10 -1.57 -22.66 23.21
N ARG A 11 -2.48 -23.65 23.24
CA ARG A 11 -2.46 -24.73 24.23
C ARG A 11 -1.17 -25.54 24.14
N LEU A 12 -0.77 -25.94 22.93
CA LEU A 12 0.46 -26.70 22.69
C LEU A 12 1.72 -25.92 23.08
N LEU A 13 1.80 -24.63 22.70
CA LEU A 13 2.91 -23.78 23.06
C LEU A 13 3.07 -23.66 24.58
N ARG A 14 1.96 -23.47 25.32
CA ARG A 14 1.95 -23.38 26.78
C ARG A 14 2.29 -24.71 27.42
N GLN A 15 1.68 -25.82 26.98
CA GLN A 15 1.91 -27.16 27.51
C GLN A 15 3.37 -27.57 27.44
N HIS A 16 4.01 -27.27 26.29
CA HIS A 16 5.41 -27.65 26.04
C HIS A 16 6.41 -26.56 26.41
N LYS A 17 5.95 -25.40 26.95
CA LYS A 17 6.79 -24.24 27.28
C LYS A 17 7.69 -23.82 26.11
N ARG A 18 7.11 -23.76 24.91
CA ARG A 18 7.80 -23.38 23.67
C ARG A 18 7.23 -22.05 23.15
N GLU A 19 8.07 -21.29 22.45
CA GLU A 19 7.68 -20.04 21.82
C GLU A 19 7.37 -20.19 20.32
N ARG A 20 7.71 -21.33 19.75
CA ARG A 20 7.59 -21.64 18.32
C ARG A 20 6.96 -22.99 18.12
N LEU A 21 5.97 -23.06 17.21
CA LEU A 21 5.26 -24.28 16.85
C LEU A 21 5.43 -24.52 15.35
N PRO A 22 6.25 -25.48 14.93
CA PRO A 22 6.34 -25.89 13.53
C PRO A 22 5.01 -26.46 13.04
N ILE A 23 4.58 -26.07 11.87
CA ILE A 23 3.42 -26.63 11.18
C ILE A 23 3.93 -27.56 10.10
N VAL A 24 3.41 -28.77 10.10
CA VAL A 24 3.80 -29.83 9.16
C VAL A 24 2.60 -30.36 8.41
N ASP A 25 2.80 -30.79 7.17
CA ASP A 25 1.83 -31.54 6.38
C ASP A 25 1.67 -32.98 6.88
N ASP A 26 0.82 -33.77 6.21
CA ASP A 26 0.54 -35.16 6.56
C ASP A 26 1.76 -36.09 6.37
N GLU A 27 2.72 -35.69 5.54
CA GLU A 27 4.00 -36.39 5.34
C GLU A 27 5.11 -35.92 6.30
N GLY A 28 4.78 -34.99 7.24
CA GLY A 28 5.71 -34.46 8.23
C GLY A 28 6.68 -33.41 7.72
N ARG A 29 6.47 -32.85 6.52
CA ARG A 29 7.31 -31.77 5.96
C ARG A 29 6.89 -30.43 6.54
N LEU A 30 7.87 -29.58 6.84
CA LEU A 30 7.64 -28.22 7.37
C LEU A 30 6.94 -27.34 6.32
N THR A 31 5.76 -26.84 6.65
CA THR A 31 4.94 -25.95 5.80
C THR A 31 4.76 -24.55 6.39
N GLY A 32 5.04 -24.38 7.70
CA GLY A 32 4.88 -23.09 8.35
C GLY A 32 5.42 -23.06 9.77
N LEU A 33 5.34 -21.91 10.39
CA LEU A 33 5.75 -21.67 11.76
C LEU A 33 4.79 -20.68 12.43
N ILE A 34 4.27 -21.06 13.59
CA ILE A 34 3.49 -20.16 14.47
C ILE A 34 4.33 -19.82 15.69
N THR A 35 4.33 -18.56 16.08
CA THR A 35 5.04 -18.07 17.26
C THR A 35 4.10 -17.39 18.26
N VAL A 36 4.50 -17.34 19.53
CA VAL A 36 3.77 -16.57 20.55
C VAL A 36 3.66 -15.09 20.15
N LYS A 37 4.67 -14.56 19.45
CA LYS A 37 4.66 -13.16 18.98
C LYS A 37 3.56 -12.88 17.95
N ASP A 38 3.18 -13.85 17.13
CA ASP A 38 2.11 -13.69 16.13
C ASP A 38 0.78 -13.47 16.83
N PHE A 39 0.51 -14.17 17.92
CA PHE A 39 -0.69 -13.97 18.74
C PHE A 39 -0.68 -12.62 19.44
N VAL A 40 0.44 -12.25 20.08
CA VAL A 40 0.57 -10.95 20.76
C VAL A 40 0.40 -9.80 19.76
N LYS A 41 1.01 -9.88 18.59
CA LYS A 41 0.88 -8.83 17.56
C LYS A 41 -0.53 -8.71 17.01
N SER A 42 -1.24 -9.81 16.79
CA SER A 42 -2.63 -9.75 16.32
C SER A 42 -3.59 -9.14 17.34
N GLU A 43 -3.28 -9.25 18.65
CA GLU A 43 -4.03 -8.58 19.71
C GLU A 43 -3.66 -7.10 19.87
N GLN A 44 -2.37 -6.77 19.71
CA GLN A 44 -1.89 -5.39 19.81
C GLN A 44 -2.26 -4.53 18.59
N PHE A 45 -2.34 -5.15 17.42
CA PHE A 45 -2.59 -4.49 16.14
C PHE A 45 -3.78 -5.10 15.39
N PRO A 46 -5.00 -5.02 15.96
CA PRO A 46 -6.18 -5.66 15.37
C PRO A 46 -6.59 -5.07 14.01
N ASN A 47 -6.15 -3.84 13.72
CA ASN A 47 -6.45 -3.13 12.47
C ASN A 47 -5.30 -3.18 11.46
N SER A 48 -4.34 -4.11 11.61
CA SER A 48 -3.30 -4.30 10.61
C SER A 48 -3.91 -4.73 9.27
N SER A 49 -3.46 -4.10 8.17
CA SER A 49 -3.87 -4.48 6.82
C SER A 49 -3.13 -5.74 6.41
N ASN A 50 -3.87 -6.83 6.28
CA ASN A 50 -3.34 -8.12 5.88
C ASN A 50 -3.99 -8.58 4.57
N ASP A 51 -3.26 -9.39 3.80
CA ASP A 51 -3.79 -10.09 2.65
C ASP A 51 -4.65 -11.31 3.07
N PHE A 52 -5.20 -12.03 2.09
CA PHE A 52 -6.03 -13.21 2.35
C PHE A 52 -5.27 -14.36 3.03
N ASP A 53 -3.95 -14.38 2.94
CA ASP A 53 -3.08 -15.37 3.61
C ASP A 53 -2.66 -14.91 5.01
N GLY A 54 -3.13 -13.75 5.47
CA GLY A 54 -2.81 -13.17 6.77
C GLY A 54 -1.44 -12.51 6.85
N ARG A 55 -0.77 -12.24 5.70
CA ARG A 55 0.50 -11.53 5.64
C ARG A 55 0.24 -10.02 5.59
N LEU A 56 1.11 -9.23 6.18
CA LEU A 56 1.02 -7.77 6.09
C LEU A 56 1.11 -7.32 4.63
N MET A 57 0.16 -6.47 4.22
CA MET A 57 0.23 -5.82 2.91
C MET A 57 1.39 -4.84 2.85
N VAL A 58 2.05 -4.78 1.71
CA VAL A 58 3.23 -3.96 1.47
C VAL A 58 3.00 -3.00 0.32
N GLY A 59 3.20 -1.71 0.57
CA GLY A 59 3.25 -0.67 -0.45
C GLY A 59 4.69 -0.26 -0.78
N ALA A 60 4.97 0.01 -2.05
CA ALA A 60 6.27 0.50 -2.49
C ALA A 60 6.16 1.74 -3.37
N ALA A 61 7.03 2.72 -3.11
CA ALA A 61 7.07 3.95 -3.89
C ALA A 61 7.87 3.79 -5.18
N VAL A 62 7.33 4.34 -6.25
CA VAL A 62 8.00 4.46 -7.55
C VAL A 62 7.95 5.92 -8.02
N GLY A 63 8.96 6.33 -8.79
CA GLY A 63 8.96 7.62 -9.48
C GLY A 63 8.13 7.56 -10.78
N TYR A 64 8.33 8.57 -11.64
CA TYR A 64 7.59 8.71 -12.89
C TYR A 64 8.51 8.93 -14.12
N PHE A 65 9.84 8.86 -13.94
CA PHE A 65 10.83 9.02 -15.00
C PHE A 65 12.00 8.05 -14.84
N GLY A 66 12.87 7.96 -15.86
CA GLY A 66 14.04 7.06 -15.85
C GLY A 66 13.60 5.60 -15.77
N GLU A 67 14.11 4.88 -14.81
CA GLU A 67 13.86 3.44 -14.61
C GLU A 67 12.55 3.13 -13.87
N ALA A 68 11.63 4.11 -13.76
CA ALA A 68 10.40 3.96 -12.98
C ALA A 68 9.55 2.76 -13.43
N TRP A 69 9.46 2.51 -14.74
CA TRP A 69 8.78 1.34 -15.30
C TRP A 69 9.42 0.03 -14.82
N GLN A 70 10.74 -0.09 -14.98
CA GLN A 70 11.44 -1.31 -14.60
C GLN A 70 11.38 -1.56 -13.10
N ARG A 71 11.49 -0.49 -12.29
CA ARG A 71 11.32 -0.58 -10.84
C ARG A 71 9.91 -1.06 -10.48
N ALA A 72 8.88 -0.51 -11.12
CA ALA A 72 7.50 -0.93 -10.86
C ALA A 72 7.29 -2.41 -11.20
N THR A 73 7.72 -2.87 -12.37
CA THR A 73 7.58 -4.28 -12.76
C THR A 73 8.34 -5.23 -11.85
N THR A 74 9.57 -4.89 -11.46
CA THR A 74 10.34 -5.70 -10.50
C THR A 74 9.68 -5.78 -9.12
N LEU A 75 9.08 -4.69 -8.64
CA LEU A 75 8.33 -4.69 -7.37
C LEU A 75 7.07 -5.54 -7.45
N ILE A 76 6.36 -5.51 -8.57
CA ILE A 76 5.18 -6.34 -8.82
C ILE A 76 5.57 -7.83 -8.87
N GLU A 77 6.63 -8.17 -9.58
CA GLU A 77 7.17 -9.53 -9.61
C GLU A 77 7.62 -10.02 -8.23
N ALA A 78 8.08 -9.11 -7.38
CA ALA A 78 8.44 -9.42 -5.98
C ALA A 78 7.23 -9.55 -5.03
N GLY A 79 6.00 -9.30 -5.54
CA GLY A 79 4.76 -9.48 -4.79
C GLY A 79 4.34 -8.26 -3.96
N VAL A 80 4.61 -7.04 -4.41
CA VAL A 80 4.05 -5.82 -3.78
C VAL A 80 2.53 -5.76 -3.97
N ASP A 81 1.82 -5.36 -2.92
CA ASP A 81 0.36 -5.26 -2.96
C ASP A 81 -0.11 -3.92 -3.56
N VAL A 82 0.63 -2.84 -3.29
CA VAL A 82 0.27 -1.49 -3.72
C VAL A 82 1.48 -0.73 -4.23
N LEU A 83 1.38 -0.09 -5.40
CA LEU A 83 2.36 0.87 -5.87
C LEU A 83 1.94 2.30 -5.53
N VAL A 84 2.86 3.09 -5.02
CA VAL A 84 2.66 4.52 -4.76
C VAL A 84 3.49 5.31 -5.76
N VAL A 85 2.83 5.89 -6.78
CA VAL A 85 3.48 6.78 -7.73
C VAL A 85 3.52 8.17 -7.10
N ASP A 86 4.64 8.46 -6.43
CA ASP A 86 4.80 9.60 -5.52
C ASP A 86 5.70 10.69 -6.10
N THR A 87 5.20 11.92 -6.12
CA THR A 87 5.93 13.10 -6.54
C THR A 87 5.41 14.37 -5.85
N ALA A 88 6.25 15.41 -5.81
CA ALA A 88 5.85 16.73 -5.33
C ALA A 88 4.73 17.37 -6.18
N HIS A 89 4.57 16.98 -7.45
CA HIS A 89 3.55 17.51 -8.37
C HIS A 89 2.87 16.38 -9.14
N GLY A 90 1.83 15.78 -8.54
CA GLY A 90 1.09 14.64 -9.10
C GLY A 90 0.27 14.94 -10.37
N HIS A 91 0.04 16.21 -10.70
CA HIS A 91 -0.63 16.62 -11.95
C HIS A 91 0.37 16.75 -13.12
N ALA A 92 1.56 16.18 -13.02
CA ALA A 92 2.55 16.17 -14.09
C ALA A 92 2.20 15.12 -15.15
N ARG A 93 2.27 15.50 -16.44
CA ARG A 93 1.90 14.64 -17.56
C ARG A 93 2.64 13.30 -17.54
N LEU A 94 3.95 13.31 -17.31
CA LEU A 94 4.76 12.08 -17.26
C LEU A 94 4.31 11.11 -16.17
N LEU A 95 3.80 11.62 -15.05
CA LEU A 95 3.25 10.79 -13.98
C LEU A 95 1.92 10.17 -14.40
N LEU A 96 1.04 10.92 -15.05
CA LEU A 96 -0.22 10.41 -15.58
C LEU A 96 0.03 9.34 -16.66
N ASP A 97 1.01 9.57 -17.53
CA ASP A 97 1.37 8.64 -18.60
C ASP A 97 1.89 7.29 -18.04
N ILE A 98 2.72 7.29 -16.99
CA ILE A 98 3.21 6.03 -16.39
C ILE A 98 2.10 5.29 -15.67
N ILE A 99 1.19 5.98 -14.98
CA ILE A 99 0.03 5.35 -14.33
C ILE A 99 -0.86 4.70 -15.40
N ALA A 100 -1.23 5.43 -16.44
CA ALA A 100 -2.04 4.91 -17.53
C ALA A 100 -1.38 3.68 -18.20
N LYS A 101 -0.06 3.72 -18.38
CA LYS A 101 0.70 2.59 -18.90
C LYS A 101 0.65 1.37 -17.98
N LEU A 102 0.83 1.55 -16.68
CA LEU A 102 0.76 0.47 -15.67
C LEU A 102 -0.64 -0.17 -15.65
N LYS A 103 -1.69 0.64 -15.73
CA LYS A 103 -3.08 0.15 -15.73
C LYS A 103 -3.51 -0.49 -17.06
N ALA A 104 -2.86 -0.15 -18.16
CA ALA A 104 -3.13 -0.75 -19.48
C ALA A 104 -2.42 -2.10 -19.70
N ASP A 105 -1.29 -2.34 -19.05
CA ASP A 105 -0.48 -3.54 -19.27
C ASP A 105 -1.08 -4.74 -18.50
N PRO A 106 -1.37 -5.87 -19.17
CA PRO A 106 -1.93 -7.07 -18.55
C PRO A 106 -1.10 -7.62 -17.39
N ALA A 107 0.22 -7.45 -17.42
CA ALA A 107 1.11 -7.96 -16.37
C ALA A 107 1.10 -7.10 -15.09
N THR A 108 0.70 -5.82 -15.18
CA THR A 108 0.79 -4.87 -14.07
C THR A 108 -0.57 -4.33 -13.61
N LYS A 109 -1.60 -4.39 -14.46
CA LYS A 109 -2.92 -3.79 -14.21
C LYS A 109 -3.66 -4.29 -12.96
N HIS A 110 -3.27 -5.45 -12.45
CA HIS A 110 -3.91 -6.08 -11.28
C HIS A 110 -3.44 -5.46 -9.96
N VAL A 111 -2.31 -4.72 -9.96
CA VAL A 111 -1.79 -4.08 -8.76
C VAL A 111 -2.48 -2.73 -8.54
N GLU A 112 -2.85 -2.45 -7.31
CA GLU A 112 -3.45 -1.17 -6.96
C GLU A 112 -2.41 -0.05 -6.98
N ILE A 113 -2.83 1.12 -7.47
CA ILE A 113 -1.95 2.29 -7.63
C ILE A 113 -2.51 3.48 -6.87
N ILE A 114 -1.70 4.02 -5.96
CA ILE A 114 -1.93 5.31 -5.33
C ILE A 114 -1.10 6.34 -6.08
N GLY A 115 -1.74 7.39 -6.62
CA GLY A 115 -1.06 8.46 -7.35
C GLY A 115 -1.10 9.80 -6.60
N GLY A 116 -0.03 10.58 -6.67
CA GLY A 116 0.02 11.91 -6.06
C GLY A 116 1.42 12.55 -6.03
N ASN A 117 1.51 13.69 -5.34
CA ASN A 117 0.50 14.37 -4.57
C ASN A 117 -0.20 15.46 -5.38
N VAL A 118 -1.46 15.65 -5.10
CA VAL A 118 -2.27 16.75 -5.65
C VAL A 118 -2.99 17.49 -4.54
N ALA A 119 -3.49 18.70 -4.85
CA ALA A 119 -4.21 19.54 -3.90
C ALA A 119 -5.45 20.21 -4.51
N THR A 120 -5.84 19.84 -5.72
CA THR A 120 -6.93 20.48 -6.48
C THR A 120 -7.86 19.43 -7.09
N LYS A 121 -9.11 19.81 -7.35
CA LYS A 121 -10.07 18.98 -8.09
C LYS A 121 -9.52 18.54 -9.45
N GLY A 122 -8.92 19.45 -10.22
CA GLY A 122 -8.38 19.12 -11.55
C GLY A 122 -7.23 18.11 -11.50
N GLY A 123 -6.34 18.22 -10.48
CA GLY A 123 -5.27 17.26 -10.27
C GLY A 123 -5.79 15.87 -9.85
N ALA A 124 -6.79 15.84 -8.97
CA ALA A 124 -7.43 14.59 -8.56
C ALA A 124 -8.15 13.93 -9.75
N GLN A 125 -8.90 14.70 -10.53
CA GLN A 125 -9.58 14.19 -11.72
C GLN A 125 -8.60 13.60 -12.73
N ALA A 126 -7.49 14.28 -13.01
CA ALA A 126 -6.49 13.78 -13.95
C ALA A 126 -5.86 12.45 -13.50
N LEU A 127 -5.65 12.25 -12.19
CA LEU A 127 -5.19 10.99 -11.64
C LEU A 127 -6.26 9.89 -11.78
N ILE A 128 -7.51 10.18 -11.48
CA ILE A 128 -8.65 9.27 -11.66
C ILE A 128 -8.77 8.85 -13.12
N ASP A 129 -8.70 9.81 -14.05
CA ASP A 129 -8.76 9.55 -15.50
C ASP A 129 -7.57 8.69 -15.99
N ALA A 130 -6.41 8.80 -15.33
CA ALA A 130 -5.25 7.95 -15.58
C ALA A 130 -5.40 6.53 -15.01
N GLY A 131 -6.41 6.28 -14.17
CA GLY A 131 -6.77 4.96 -13.65
C GLY A 131 -6.20 4.62 -12.28
N VAL A 132 -5.87 5.59 -11.43
CA VAL A 132 -5.47 5.29 -10.05
C VAL A 132 -6.63 4.71 -9.23
N ASP A 133 -6.30 3.84 -8.28
CA ASP A 133 -7.26 3.29 -7.32
C ASP A 133 -7.43 4.22 -6.12
N ALA A 134 -6.40 5.04 -5.81
CA ALA A 134 -6.48 6.07 -4.77
C ALA A 134 -5.66 7.31 -5.12
N VAL A 135 -6.11 8.47 -4.63
CA VAL A 135 -5.45 9.76 -4.82
C VAL A 135 -4.77 10.19 -3.53
N LYS A 136 -3.46 10.44 -3.59
CA LYS A 136 -2.68 10.97 -2.48
C LYS A 136 -2.75 12.50 -2.49
N VAL A 137 -3.42 13.07 -1.48
CA VAL A 137 -3.72 14.50 -1.39
C VAL A 137 -2.81 15.19 -0.39
N GLY A 138 -2.24 16.33 -0.81
CA GLY A 138 -1.49 17.23 0.05
C GLY A 138 -0.21 17.76 -0.58
N VAL A 139 -0.05 19.08 -0.57
CA VAL A 139 1.15 19.79 -1.03
C VAL A 139 1.58 20.76 0.06
N GLY A 140 2.73 20.52 0.68
CA GLY A 140 3.30 21.35 1.72
C GLY A 140 2.68 21.29 3.12
N PRO A 141 1.78 20.33 3.50
CA PRO A 141 1.09 20.37 4.79
C PRO A 141 1.92 19.79 5.94
N GLY A 142 2.97 19.03 5.66
CA GLY A 142 3.76 18.38 6.70
C GLY A 142 4.41 19.36 7.67
N SER A 143 4.49 19.02 8.95
CA SER A 143 5.10 19.86 9.98
C SER A 143 6.59 20.14 9.71
N ILE A 144 7.27 19.18 9.08
CA ILE A 144 8.69 19.27 8.69
C ILE A 144 8.89 19.72 7.23
N CYS A 145 7.78 19.97 6.49
CA CYS A 145 7.84 20.29 5.07
C CYS A 145 8.31 21.73 4.85
N THR A 146 9.40 21.89 4.10
CA THR A 146 9.97 23.18 3.76
C THR A 146 9.44 23.77 2.45
N THR A 147 8.64 23.06 1.69
CA THR A 147 8.14 23.50 0.38
C THR A 147 7.44 24.85 0.44
N ARG A 148 6.62 25.09 1.46
CA ARG A 148 5.93 26.39 1.65
C ARG A 148 6.91 27.54 1.88
N VAL A 149 8.00 27.28 2.59
CA VAL A 149 8.99 28.32 2.95
C VAL A 149 9.94 28.58 1.79
N VAL A 150 10.42 27.51 1.14
CA VAL A 150 11.44 27.59 0.09
C VAL A 150 10.84 27.94 -1.27
N ALA A 151 9.73 27.29 -1.64
CA ALA A 151 9.12 27.45 -2.96
C ALA A 151 7.85 28.32 -2.95
N GLY A 152 7.34 28.72 -1.77
CA GLY A 152 6.08 29.45 -1.66
C GLY A 152 4.85 28.65 -2.10
N VAL A 153 4.97 27.30 -2.20
CA VAL A 153 3.92 26.42 -2.71
C VAL A 153 3.36 25.57 -1.58
N GLY A 154 2.04 25.56 -1.45
CA GLY A 154 1.34 24.71 -0.48
C GLY A 154 -0.13 25.07 -0.37
N VAL A 155 -0.91 24.10 0.07
CA VAL A 155 -2.36 24.25 0.31
C VAL A 155 -2.67 23.70 1.70
N PRO A 156 -3.51 24.39 2.51
CA PRO A 156 -3.99 23.85 3.77
C PRO A 156 -4.68 22.50 3.55
N GLN A 157 -4.35 21.51 4.39
CA GLN A 157 -4.71 20.11 4.12
C GLN A 157 -6.22 19.88 4.01
N VAL A 158 -7.03 20.49 4.88
CA VAL A 158 -8.49 20.35 4.83
C VAL A 158 -9.05 20.92 3.52
N THR A 159 -8.53 22.07 3.07
CA THR A 159 -8.90 22.68 1.79
C THR A 159 -8.51 21.79 0.61
N ALA A 160 -7.30 21.20 0.65
CA ALA A 160 -6.83 20.31 -0.40
C ALA A 160 -7.71 19.04 -0.49
N ILE A 161 -8.04 18.42 0.66
CA ILE A 161 -8.91 17.24 0.71
C ILE A 161 -10.29 17.57 0.17
N HIS A 162 -10.91 18.67 0.63
CA HIS A 162 -12.21 19.08 0.14
C HIS A 162 -12.19 19.33 -1.38
N SER A 163 -11.18 20.05 -1.88
CA SER A 163 -11.04 20.30 -3.32
C SER A 163 -10.89 19.02 -4.13
N ALA A 164 -10.06 18.09 -3.67
CA ALA A 164 -9.82 16.81 -4.35
C ALA A 164 -11.06 15.90 -4.31
N SER A 165 -11.79 15.87 -3.19
CA SER A 165 -12.99 15.04 -3.05
C SER A 165 -14.11 15.40 -4.02
N LEU A 166 -14.14 16.62 -4.53
CA LEU A 166 -15.08 17.04 -5.57
C LEU A 166 -14.87 16.34 -6.93
N ALA A 167 -13.75 15.67 -7.12
CA ALA A 167 -13.46 14.84 -8.30
C ALA A 167 -13.85 13.37 -8.10
N CYS A 168 -14.04 12.93 -6.85
CA CYS A 168 -14.45 11.57 -6.56
C CYS A 168 -15.96 11.44 -6.73
N GLU A 169 -16.42 10.40 -7.42
CA GLU A 169 -17.84 10.06 -7.40
C GLU A 169 -18.25 9.68 -5.97
N PRO A 170 -19.46 10.06 -5.53
CA PRO A 170 -19.98 9.57 -4.25
C PRO A 170 -19.92 8.04 -4.27
N ALA A 171 -19.37 7.45 -3.22
CA ALA A 171 -19.45 5.99 -3.06
C ALA A 171 -20.94 5.58 -3.14
N ALA A 172 -21.25 4.73 -4.10
CA ALA A 172 -22.59 4.24 -4.33
C ALA A 172 -23.08 3.37 -3.15
#